data_ffb9dfcb26e93e76ccbbdf085d9e4164
#
_entry.id   ffb9dfcb26e93e76ccbbdf085d9e4164
#
_cell.length_a   1.000
_cell.length_b   1.000
_cell.length_c   1.000
_cell.angle_alpha   90.00
_cell.angle_beta   90.00
_cell.angle_gamma   90.00
#
_symmetry.space_group_name_H-M   'P 1'
#
loop_
_entity.id
_entity.type
_entity.pdbx_description
1 polymer ?
#
loop_
_entity_poly.entity_id
_entity_poly.type
_entity_poly.pdbx_seq_one_letter_code
_entity_poly.pdbx_strand_id
1 'polypeptide(L)'
;MKKIIFAIYALMLLATSGCTVKYTLSGASIPPDAKTFSVAYFPNNAPMVAPVLSATLTDELTQRFATRTRLVQVPEGGDFAFEGEVVGYTSTTSSVSSGEYALQNRLTITVKVTFTNAVDDKASFKAKSFSAYA
;
A
#
# COMPACT_ATOMS: atom_id res chain seq x y z
N MET A 1 -51.28 -27.24 14.37
CA MET A 1 -50.95 -25.82 14.29
C MET A 1 -49.76 -25.46 15.18
N LYS A 2 -49.74 -25.77 16.48
CA LYS A 2 -48.61 -25.43 17.38
C LYS A 2 -47.25 -26.02 16.94
N LYS A 3 -47.22 -27.26 16.40
CA LYS A 3 -45.97 -27.90 15.91
C LYS A 3 -45.37 -27.22 14.68
N ILE A 4 -46.21 -26.66 13.82
CA ILE A 4 -45.79 -25.95 12.60
C ILE A 4 -45.20 -24.60 12.95
N ILE A 5 -45.80 -23.90 13.93
CA ILE A 5 -45.30 -22.60 14.43
C ILE A 5 -43.92 -22.77 15.09
N PHE A 6 -43.72 -23.87 15.83
CA PHE A 6 -42.43 -24.19 16.47
C PHE A 6 -41.35 -24.51 15.45
N ALA A 7 -41.69 -25.20 14.36
CA ALA A 7 -40.75 -25.50 13.26
C ALA A 7 -40.34 -24.23 12.49
N ILE A 8 -41.24 -23.29 12.27
CA ILE A 8 -40.96 -22.02 11.61
C ILE A 8 -40.06 -21.17 12.50
N TYR A 9 -40.29 -21.16 13.81
CA TYR A 9 -39.46 -20.39 14.76
C TYR A 9 -38.05 -20.98 14.86
N ALA A 10 -37.90 -22.30 14.85
CA ALA A 10 -36.59 -22.96 14.83
C ALA A 10 -35.83 -22.72 13.54
N LEU A 11 -36.50 -22.66 12.39
CA LEU A 11 -35.90 -22.36 11.09
C LEU A 11 -35.45 -20.89 11.01
N MET A 12 -36.16 -19.98 11.65
CA MET A 12 -35.81 -18.54 11.69
C MET A 12 -34.60 -18.25 12.59
N LEU A 13 -34.39 -19.08 13.63
CA LEU A 13 -33.19 -18.97 14.50
C LEU A 13 -31.92 -19.51 13.85
N LEU A 14 -31.99 -20.41 12.87
CA LEU A 14 -30.82 -20.91 12.14
C LEU A 14 -30.32 -19.93 11.06
N ALA A 15 -31.13 -18.94 10.66
CA ALA A 15 -30.78 -17.96 9.63
C ALA A 15 -29.90 -16.79 10.15
N THR A 16 -29.62 -16.73 11.46
CA THR A 16 -28.84 -15.64 12.08
C THR A 16 -27.36 -15.95 12.25
N SER A 17 -26.82 -17.03 11.62
CA SER A 17 -25.38 -17.22 11.51
C SER A 17 -24.81 -16.22 10.48
N GLY A 18 -24.75 -14.95 10.91
CA GLY A 18 -24.20 -13.85 10.14
C GLY A 18 -22.73 -14.12 9.80
N CYS A 19 -22.44 -14.35 8.54
CA CYS A 19 -21.09 -14.21 8.02
C CYS A 19 -20.60 -12.81 8.36
N THR A 20 -19.64 -12.69 9.26
CA THR A 20 -18.90 -11.45 9.49
C THR A 20 -18.05 -11.18 8.25
N VAL A 21 -18.60 -10.48 7.27
CA VAL A 21 -17.86 -9.96 6.14
C VAL A 21 -17.00 -8.79 6.65
N LYS A 22 -15.72 -9.04 6.82
CA LYS A 22 -14.75 -7.97 7.11
C LYS A 22 -14.53 -7.17 5.82
N TYR A 23 -15.22 -6.05 5.69
CA TYR A 23 -14.92 -5.08 4.65
C TYR A 23 -13.63 -4.34 5.00
N THR A 24 -12.53 -4.67 4.32
CA THR A 24 -11.33 -3.85 4.33
C THR A 24 -11.43 -2.84 3.20
N LEU A 25 -11.69 -1.58 3.52
CA LEU A 25 -11.79 -0.46 2.57
C LEU A 25 -10.47 -0.18 1.80
N SER A 26 -9.37 -0.77 2.19
CA SER A 26 -8.03 -0.57 1.59
C SER A 26 -7.46 -1.80 0.86
N GLY A 27 -8.23 -2.86 0.66
CA GLY A 27 -7.83 -4.02 -0.16
C GLY A 27 -6.63 -4.84 0.34
N ALA A 28 -5.90 -4.38 1.35
CA ALA A 28 -4.78 -5.08 1.94
C ALA A 28 -5.12 -5.47 3.39
N SER A 29 -5.28 -6.76 3.63
CA SER A 29 -5.43 -7.30 4.99
C SER A 29 -4.04 -7.60 5.54
N ILE A 30 -3.66 -6.89 6.62
CA ILE A 30 -2.44 -7.21 7.36
C ILE A 30 -2.73 -8.43 8.23
N PRO A 31 -1.99 -9.56 8.05
CA PRO A 31 -2.16 -10.73 8.88
C PRO A 31 -2.02 -10.41 10.37
N PRO A 32 -2.79 -11.05 11.27
CA PRO A 32 -2.72 -10.78 12.69
C PRO A 32 -1.35 -11.12 13.30
N ASP A 33 -0.61 -12.01 12.67
CA ASP A 33 0.72 -12.47 13.10
C ASP A 33 1.83 -11.47 12.75
N ALA A 34 1.63 -10.59 11.76
CA ALA A 34 2.56 -9.51 11.46
C ALA A 34 2.49 -8.42 12.54
N LYS A 35 3.62 -8.11 13.17
CA LYS A 35 3.74 -7.16 14.29
C LYS A 35 4.70 -6.03 14.00
N THR A 36 5.69 -6.26 13.15
CA THR A 36 6.78 -5.32 12.88
C THR A 36 6.91 -4.99 11.41
N PHE A 37 7.48 -3.81 11.13
CA PHE A 37 7.87 -3.44 9.76
C PHE A 37 9.22 -2.73 9.76
N SER A 38 9.93 -2.86 8.67
CA SER A 38 11.17 -2.14 8.39
C SER A 38 11.12 -1.52 7.00
N VAL A 39 11.68 -0.33 6.87
CA VAL A 39 11.83 0.39 5.60
C VAL A 39 13.30 0.74 5.44
N ALA A 40 13.94 0.15 4.43
CA ALA A 40 15.29 0.52 4.06
C ALA A 40 15.30 1.89 3.38
N TYR A 41 16.45 2.54 3.40
CA TYR A 41 16.62 3.80 2.67
C TYR A 41 16.48 3.57 1.16
N PHE A 42 15.70 4.43 0.49
CA PHE A 42 15.44 4.38 -0.95
C PHE A 42 16.40 5.33 -1.69
N PRO A 43 17.53 4.85 -2.22
CA PRO A 43 18.46 5.69 -2.96
C PRO A 43 17.84 6.22 -4.26
N ASN A 44 18.24 7.40 -4.67
CA ASN A 44 17.86 7.97 -5.96
C ASN A 44 18.91 7.61 -7.02
N ASN A 45 18.58 6.64 -7.85
CA ASN A 45 19.36 6.17 -8.99
C ASN A 45 18.81 6.70 -10.33
N ALA A 46 17.84 7.61 -10.29
CA ALA A 46 17.31 8.26 -11.48
C ALA A 46 18.35 9.21 -12.13
N PRO A 47 18.31 9.41 -13.45
CA PRO A 47 19.22 10.30 -14.15
C PRO A 47 19.15 11.76 -13.67
N MET A 48 17.99 12.20 -13.18
CA MET A 48 17.81 13.52 -12.62
C MET A 48 18.03 13.51 -11.11
N VAL A 49 18.90 14.36 -10.64
CA VAL A 49 19.25 14.46 -9.22
C VAL A 49 18.20 15.27 -8.47
N ALA A 50 17.56 14.64 -7.48
CA ALA A 50 16.66 15.29 -6.53
C ALA A 50 17.13 14.94 -5.10
N PRO A 51 17.99 15.76 -4.47
CA PRO A 51 18.70 15.39 -3.24
C PRO A 51 17.78 15.04 -2.07
N VAL A 52 16.63 15.70 -1.96
CA VAL A 52 15.67 15.48 -0.87
C VAL A 52 14.69 14.33 -1.14
N LEU A 53 14.58 13.85 -2.38
CA LEU A 53 13.55 12.89 -2.76
C LEU A 53 13.68 11.56 -2.01
N SER A 54 14.89 11.03 -1.89
CA SER A 54 15.17 9.78 -1.19
C SER A 54 14.79 9.82 0.28
N ALA A 55 15.19 10.88 0.98
CA ALA A 55 14.86 11.05 2.39
C ALA A 55 13.35 11.22 2.57
N THR A 56 12.73 12.13 1.81
CA THR A 56 11.29 12.37 1.89
C THR A 56 10.48 11.12 1.58
N LEU A 57 10.84 10.35 0.55
CA LEU A 57 10.13 9.11 0.20
C LEU A 57 10.24 8.08 1.32
N THR A 58 11.44 7.88 1.86
CA THR A 58 11.68 6.92 2.94
C THR A 58 10.93 7.30 4.21
N ASP A 59 10.99 8.58 4.59
CA ASP A 59 10.32 9.11 5.78
C ASP A 59 8.79 9.04 5.65
N GLU A 60 8.22 9.47 4.51
CA GLU A 60 6.78 9.40 4.25
C GLU A 60 6.26 7.96 4.25
N LEU A 61 7.00 7.03 3.63
CA LEU A 61 6.63 5.62 3.63
C LEU A 61 6.61 5.07 5.06
N THR A 62 7.66 5.34 5.82
CA THR A 62 7.79 4.92 7.23
C THR A 62 6.66 5.50 8.08
N GLN A 63 6.40 6.80 7.95
CA GLN A 63 5.34 7.47 8.70
C GLN A 63 3.94 6.93 8.36
N ARG A 64 3.68 6.65 7.09
CA ARG A 64 2.39 6.07 6.67
C ARG A 64 2.15 4.69 7.26
N PHE A 65 3.17 3.83 7.29
CA PHE A 65 3.06 2.53 7.95
C PHE A 65 2.86 2.67 9.45
N ALA A 66 3.63 3.50 10.12
CA ALA A 66 3.53 3.74 11.55
C ALA A 66 2.15 4.30 11.98
N THR A 67 1.56 5.19 11.17
CA THR A 67 0.30 5.86 11.52
C THR A 67 -0.95 5.13 11.04
N ARG A 68 -0.86 4.36 9.96
CA ARG A 68 -2.03 3.70 9.35
C ARG A 68 -2.12 2.21 9.62
N THR A 69 -1.12 1.64 10.28
CA THR A 69 -1.11 0.21 10.63
C THR A 69 -0.85 0.05 12.13
N ARG A 70 -1.06 -1.17 12.63
CA ARG A 70 -0.71 -1.54 14.01
C ARG A 70 0.74 -2.05 14.14
N LEU A 71 1.50 -2.01 13.04
CA LEU A 71 2.86 -2.54 13.02
C LEU A 71 3.82 -1.59 13.73
N VAL A 72 4.79 -2.15 14.44
CA VAL A 72 5.85 -1.41 15.12
C VAL A 72 7.07 -1.33 14.20
N GLN A 73 7.61 -0.13 14.05
CA GLN A 73 8.83 0.07 13.26
C GLN A 73 10.04 -0.57 13.95
N VAL A 74 10.83 -1.29 13.16
CA VAL A 74 12.14 -1.80 13.54
C VAL A 74 13.19 -1.37 12.50
N PRO A 75 14.47 -1.24 12.87
CA PRO A 75 15.50 -0.79 11.92
C PRO A 75 15.68 -1.72 10.73
N GLU A 76 15.68 -3.03 10.96
CA GLU A 76 15.87 -4.07 9.94
C GLU A 76 15.11 -5.34 10.33
N GLY A 77 14.81 -6.20 9.37
CA GLY A 77 14.27 -7.53 9.63
C GLY A 77 12.84 -7.53 10.18
N GLY A 78 12.02 -6.52 9.85
CA GLY A 78 10.61 -6.53 10.20
C GLY A 78 9.85 -7.67 9.51
N ASP A 79 8.71 -8.09 10.08
CA ASP A 79 7.80 -9.05 9.44
C ASP A 79 7.39 -8.57 8.04
N PHE A 80 7.27 -7.25 7.88
CA PHE A 80 7.14 -6.56 6.61
C PHE A 80 8.40 -5.75 6.34
N ALA A 81 9.20 -6.15 5.37
CA ALA A 81 10.40 -5.44 4.98
C ALA A 81 10.22 -4.81 3.59
N PHE A 82 10.52 -3.51 3.51
CA PHE A 82 10.45 -2.72 2.29
C PHE A 82 11.86 -2.25 1.92
N GLU A 83 12.27 -2.58 0.69
CA GLU A 83 13.52 -2.14 0.09
C GLU A 83 13.23 -1.62 -1.30
N GLY A 84 14.00 -0.67 -1.78
CA GLY A 84 13.80 -0.19 -3.14
C GLY A 84 14.71 0.97 -3.51
N GLU A 85 14.47 1.50 -4.69
CA GLU A 85 15.23 2.59 -5.28
C GLU A 85 14.33 3.46 -6.17
N VAL A 86 14.65 4.74 -6.27
CA VAL A 86 14.05 5.62 -7.27
C VAL A 86 14.81 5.41 -8.57
N VAL A 87 14.13 4.95 -9.61
CA VAL A 87 14.73 4.61 -10.92
C VAL A 87 14.34 5.61 -12.02
N GLY A 88 13.30 6.41 -11.81
CA GLY A 88 12.84 7.41 -12.77
C GLY A 88 12.41 8.70 -12.10
N TYR A 89 12.87 9.81 -12.65
CA TYR A 89 12.44 11.15 -12.31
C TYR A 89 12.44 11.95 -13.60
N THR A 90 11.25 12.21 -14.15
CA THR A 90 11.10 12.91 -15.43
C THR A 90 10.09 14.04 -15.30
N SER A 91 10.44 15.19 -15.90
CA SER A 91 9.53 16.30 -16.04
C SER A 91 9.21 16.50 -17.52
N THR A 92 7.93 16.41 -17.87
CA THR A 92 7.46 16.63 -19.24
C THR A 92 6.51 17.81 -19.26
N THR A 93 6.73 18.72 -20.23
CA THR A 93 5.81 19.83 -20.46
C THR A 93 4.71 19.37 -21.38
N SER A 94 3.47 19.40 -20.95
CA SER A 94 2.30 19.09 -21.76
C SER A 94 1.68 20.39 -22.25
N SER A 95 1.65 20.58 -23.59
CA SER A 95 0.90 21.66 -24.20
C SER A 95 -0.54 21.22 -24.40
N VAL A 96 -1.50 21.86 -23.72
CA VAL A 96 -2.93 21.67 -24.03
C VAL A 96 -3.26 22.56 -25.22
N SER A 97 -3.54 21.96 -26.35
CA SER A 97 -3.96 22.59 -27.58
C SER A 97 -5.42 23.03 -27.46
N SER A 98 -5.64 24.28 -27.10
CA SER A 98 -6.77 25.13 -27.52
C SER A 98 -6.71 26.46 -26.76
N GLY A 99 -6.04 27.44 -27.33
CA GLY A 99 -6.32 28.87 -27.12
C GLY A 99 -5.88 29.52 -25.81
N GLU A 100 -5.39 28.82 -24.82
CA GLU A 100 -4.83 29.37 -23.60
C GLU A 100 -3.53 28.68 -23.25
N TYR A 101 -2.45 29.48 -23.09
CA TYR A 101 -1.08 29.03 -22.83
C TYR A 101 -0.89 28.57 -21.38
N ALA A 102 -1.53 27.50 -20.98
CA ALA A 102 -1.23 26.81 -19.73
C ALA A 102 -0.23 25.68 -20.03
N LEU A 103 1.06 25.99 -19.88
CA LEU A 103 2.12 24.97 -19.84
C LEU A 103 1.99 24.21 -18.52
N GLN A 104 1.43 23.01 -18.56
CA GLN A 104 1.43 22.11 -17.41
C GLN A 104 2.69 21.24 -17.45
N ASN A 105 3.51 21.37 -16.43
CA ASN A 105 4.63 20.46 -16.22
C ASN A 105 4.12 19.23 -15.46
N ARG A 106 4.25 18.06 -16.06
CA ARG A 106 3.98 16.78 -15.41
C ARG A 106 5.29 16.21 -14.89
N LEU A 107 5.38 16.07 -13.58
CA LEU A 107 6.45 15.37 -12.93
C LEU A 107 6.06 13.91 -12.76
N THR A 108 6.88 12.98 -13.22
CA THR A 108 6.68 11.55 -13.03
C THR A 108 7.84 10.95 -12.26
N ILE A 109 7.53 10.26 -11.17
CA ILE A 109 8.51 9.54 -10.34
C ILE A 109 8.22 8.05 -10.46
N THR A 110 9.26 7.26 -10.72
CA THR A 110 9.19 5.79 -10.77
C THR A 110 10.09 5.20 -9.71
N VAL A 111 9.51 4.34 -8.88
CA VAL A 111 10.19 3.66 -7.78
C VAL A 111 10.12 2.16 -8.04
N LYS A 112 11.22 1.46 -7.87
CA LYS A 112 11.28 0.01 -7.89
C LYS A 112 11.32 -0.48 -6.45
N VAL A 113 10.38 -1.34 -6.07
CA VAL A 113 10.20 -1.79 -4.69
C VAL A 113 10.27 -3.31 -4.61
N THR A 114 10.98 -3.80 -3.61
CA THR A 114 10.94 -5.18 -3.14
C THR A 114 10.23 -5.20 -1.79
N PHE A 115 9.24 -6.04 -1.67
CA PHE A 115 8.51 -6.26 -0.43
C PHE A 115 8.67 -7.71 0.00
N THR A 116 9.14 -7.91 1.20
CA THR A 116 9.25 -9.23 1.84
C THR A 116 8.25 -9.31 2.98
N ASN A 117 7.43 -10.34 2.96
CA ASN A 117 6.49 -10.66 4.03
C ASN A 117 6.92 -11.98 4.68
N ALA A 118 7.46 -11.91 5.90
CA ALA A 118 7.94 -13.07 6.63
C ALA A 118 6.80 -13.99 7.14
N VAL A 119 5.58 -13.47 7.20
CA VAL A 119 4.39 -14.21 7.67
C VAL A 119 3.70 -14.96 6.51
N ASP A 120 3.69 -14.36 5.32
CA ASP A 120 3.11 -14.95 4.11
C ASP A 120 4.00 -14.66 2.89
N ASP A 121 4.88 -15.58 2.58
CA ASP A 121 5.84 -15.45 1.48
C ASP A 121 5.18 -15.25 0.11
N LYS A 122 3.93 -15.74 -0.07
CA LYS A 122 3.17 -15.57 -1.32
C LYS A 122 2.75 -14.12 -1.59
N ALA A 123 2.67 -13.31 -0.55
CA ALA A 123 2.37 -11.89 -0.65
C ALA A 123 3.62 -11.06 -0.98
N SER A 124 4.80 -11.64 -0.92
CA SER A 124 6.07 -11.00 -1.25
C SER A 124 6.19 -10.73 -2.75
N PHE A 125 6.86 -9.64 -3.11
CA PHE A 125 7.21 -9.35 -4.50
C PHE A 125 8.60 -8.73 -4.60
N LYS A 126 9.27 -8.95 -5.72
CA LYS A 126 10.62 -8.45 -5.98
C LYS A 126 10.61 -7.46 -7.13
N ALA A 127 11.33 -6.35 -6.96
CA ALA A 127 11.62 -5.37 -8.01
C ALA A 127 10.40 -4.89 -8.80
N LYS A 128 9.26 -4.71 -8.14
CA LYS A 128 8.04 -4.20 -8.76
C LYS A 128 8.11 -2.69 -8.93
N SER A 129 7.83 -2.20 -10.13
CA SER A 129 7.85 -0.77 -10.44
C SER A 129 6.50 -0.12 -10.16
N PHE A 130 6.54 1.04 -9.52
CA PHE A 130 5.40 1.91 -9.26
C PHE A 130 5.73 3.30 -9.79
N SER A 131 4.79 3.89 -10.51
CA SER A 131 4.94 5.26 -11.02
C SER A 131 3.79 6.12 -10.54
N ALA A 132 4.11 7.36 -10.17
CA ALA A 132 3.15 8.38 -9.82
C ALA A 132 3.51 9.68 -10.53
N TYR A 133 2.51 10.53 -10.78
CA TYR A 133 2.71 11.84 -11.40
C TYR A 133 1.94 12.92 -10.63
N ALA A 134 2.44 14.14 -10.72
CA ALA A 134 1.85 15.36 -10.19
C ALA A 134 1.93 16.48 -11.24
#